data_9882e32fe806112f9622187593723341
#
_entry.id   9882e32fe806112f9622187593723341
#
_cell.length_a   1.000
_cell.length_b   1.000
_cell.length_c   1.000
_cell.angle_alpha   90.00
_cell.angle_beta   90.00
_cell.angle_gamma   90.00
#
_symmetry.space_group_name_H-M   'P 1'
#
loop_
_entity.id
_entity.type
_entity.pdbx_description
1 polymer ?
#
loop_
_entity_poly.entity_id
_entity_poly.type
_entity_poly.pdbx_seq_one_letter_code
_entity_poly.pdbx_strand_id
1 'polypeptide(L)'
;MTGRQRPRLEELDTFPPFLPKDPMSKTTPHNQTASGGTPSITRSEIVAWRNALFLVFTLCGIGLASWVARVPAVRDALDVSLEQMGVLIFGIAAGSIVGLLVSSHVIARFGSRTTIAWCLVAAGIGLTIAGLGATVGQSFVVIFAGLAFFGAATGMCDVSMNVSGAANERLLGRAIMPIFHAFFSFGTIVGAGLGALAEHFSVSIAAHMAVVAALIIVASVIAVRSLQSELLVAEGEEQVAADDHSKTWRGRLSIWRDPRTLLIGLIILGMAFAEGSANDWLALAMVDGHGVSNASGAVLFGVFVTAMTVGRLLGVGLLDRFGRVPVLRVSAGFAAVGLLIVIFVPNPTIAIVGIVLWGLGSALGFPVGMSAAADDPRTAAARVSAVATIGYFAFLVGPPLIGFLAEQVGILNSLLVVLVLVAVSGVVSSAAREPRARV
;
A
#
# COMPACT_ATOMS: atom_id res chain seq x y z
N MET A 1 -58.25 11.66 31.94
CA MET A 1 -58.97 12.78 31.26
C MET A 1 -57.93 13.70 30.68
N THR A 2 -57.98 13.88 29.47
CA THR A 2 -57.62 14.87 28.45
C THR A 2 -56.75 14.25 27.32
N GLY A 3 -57.49 14.06 26.23
CA GLY A 3 -56.98 13.53 24.97
C GLY A 3 -56.10 14.53 24.21
N ARG A 4 -55.09 14.06 23.52
CA ARG A 4 -54.41 14.74 22.45
C ARG A 4 -54.84 14.15 21.09
N GLN A 5 -55.58 14.95 20.34
CA GLN A 5 -56.02 14.70 18.99
C GLN A 5 -54.78 14.70 18.03
N ARG A 6 -54.77 13.76 17.11
CA ARG A 6 -53.92 13.76 15.93
C ARG A 6 -54.54 14.68 14.86
N PRO A 7 -53.76 15.50 14.13
CA PRO A 7 -54.28 16.19 12.94
C PRO A 7 -54.31 15.24 11.74
N ARG A 8 -55.40 15.36 10.95
CA ARG A 8 -55.64 14.66 9.69
C ARG A 8 -54.77 15.22 8.57
N LEU A 9 -54.28 14.29 7.73
CA LEU A 9 -53.76 14.57 6.41
C LEU A 9 -54.91 14.72 5.41
N GLU A 10 -55.28 15.96 5.13
CA GLU A 10 -56.12 16.37 3.97
C GLU A 10 -56.03 17.89 3.90
N GLU A 11 -55.32 18.36 2.86
CA GLU A 11 -55.37 19.71 2.25
C GLU A 11 -53.98 20.17 1.77
N LEU A 12 -53.65 19.81 0.55
CA LEU A 12 -52.65 20.52 -0.27
C LEU A 12 -52.84 20.12 -1.76
N ASP A 13 -54.02 20.44 -2.29
CA ASP A 13 -54.23 20.61 -3.73
C ASP A 13 -54.65 22.05 -3.96
N THR A 14 -53.72 22.86 -4.43
CA THR A 14 -54.02 24.04 -5.27
C THR A 14 -52.70 24.78 -5.61
N PHE A 15 -52.13 24.50 -6.78
CA PHE A 15 -51.26 25.41 -7.50
C PHE A 15 -51.82 25.62 -8.91
N PRO A 16 -52.00 26.90 -9.36
CA PRO A 16 -52.51 27.18 -10.69
C PRO A 16 -51.47 27.00 -11.80
N PRO A 17 -51.90 26.66 -13.03
CA PRO A 17 -50.98 26.51 -14.16
C PRO A 17 -50.75 27.88 -14.83
N PHE A 18 -49.50 28.34 -14.84
CA PHE A 18 -49.07 29.42 -15.74
C PHE A 18 -48.16 28.82 -16.83
N LEU A 19 -48.74 28.69 -18.02
CA LEU A 19 -48.00 28.53 -19.27
C LEU A 19 -48.55 29.58 -20.26
N PRO A 20 -47.73 30.44 -20.84
CA PRO A 20 -48.11 31.20 -22.03
C PRO A 20 -47.95 30.33 -23.27
N LYS A 21 -49.02 30.30 -24.08
CA LYS A 21 -49.05 29.78 -25.46
C LYS A 21 -48.32 30.76 -26.37
N ASP A 22 -47.25 30.32 -27.02
CA ASP A 22 -46.68 31.05 -28.15
C ASP A 22 -46.74 30.17 -29.44
N PRO A 23 -46.86 30.85 -30.63
CA PRO A 23 -47.44 30.25 -31.79
C PRO A 23 -46.43 29.48 -32.67
N MET A 24 -46.95 28.52 -33.39
CA MET A 24 -46.30 27.69 -34.41
C MET A 24 -45.32 28.46 -35.29
N SER A 25 -44.02 28.13 -35.18
CA SER A 25 -43.03 28.42 -36.21
C SER A 25 -42.68 27.10 -36.89
N LYS A 26 -42.98 27.03 -38.19
CA LYS A 26 -42.58 25.95 -39.12
C LYS A 26 -41.05 25.98 -39.24
N THR A 27 -40.34 25.01 -38.69
CA THR A 27 -38.92 24.81 -38.97
C THR A 27 -38.73 23.53 -39.76
N THR A 28 -38.10 23.68 -40.90
CA THR A 28 -37.55 22.72 -41.85
C THR A 28 -36.73 21.63 -41.16
N PRO A 29 -36.71 20.40 -41.66
CA PRO A 29 -35.87 19.34 -41.08
C PRO A 29 -34.39 19.68 -41.32
N HIS A 30 -33.69 20.08 -40.27
CA HIS A 30 -32.27 20.23 -40.30
C HIS A 30 -31.62 18.83 -40.16
N ASN A 31 -30.91 18.48 -41.20
CA ASN A 31 -30.08 17.29 -41.28
C ASN A 31 -29.21 17.17 -40.02
N GLN A 32 -29.53 16.26 -39.12
CA GLN A 32 -28.64 15.90 -38.00
C GLN A 32 -27.46 15.16 -38.59
N THR A 33 -26.40 15.92 -38.87
CA THR A 33 -25.04 15.37 -38.95
C THR A 33 -24.76 14.62 -37.68
N ALA A 34 -24.44 13.33 -37.79
CA ALA A 34 -24.06 12.44 -36.74
C ALA A 34 -23.00 13.12 -35.83
N SER A 35 -23.43 13.57 -34.66
CA SER A 35 -22.51 13.92 -33.60
C SER A 35 -21.79 12.62 -33.19
N GLY A 36 -20.48 12.58 -33.41
CA GLY A 36 -19.63 11.47 -32.98
C GLY A 36 -19.83 11.29 -31.47
N GLY A 37 -20.62 10.30 -31.09
CA GLY A 37 -20.85 9.96 -29.70
C GLY A 37 -19.51 9.58 -29.07
N THR A 38 -19.13 10.25 -28.01
CA THR A 38 -18.05 9.81 -27.13
C THR A 38 -18.31 8.34 -26.79
N PRO A 39 -17.34 7.43 -26.96
CA PRO A 39 -17.55 6.01 -26.69
C PRO A 39 -17.91 5.82 -25.22
N SER A 40 -19.18 5.54 -24.95
CA SER A 40 -19.65 5.27 -23.60
C SER A 40 -19.13 3.89 -23.17
N ILE A 41 -18.27 3.89 -22.12
CA ILE A 41 -17.76 2.65 -21.53
C ILE A 41 -18.93 1.82 -20.97
N THR A 42 -18.99 0.56 -21.31
CA THR A 42 -20.04 -0.36 -20.84
C THR A 42 -19.75 -0.87 -19.43
N ARG A 43 -20.80 -1.31 -18.71
CA ARG A 43 -20.65 -1.90 -17.38
C ARG A 43 -19.76 -3.14 -17.39
N SER A 44 -19.79 -3.94 -18.45
CA SER A 44 -18.92 -5.11 -18.62
C SER A 44 -17.44 -4.72 -18.74
N GLU A 45 -17.12 -3.64 -19.44
CA GLU A 45 -15.75 -3.12 -19.55
C GLU A 45 -15.25 -2.56 -18.22
N ILE A 46 -16.12 -1.88 -17.45
CA ILE A 46 -15.77 -1.39 -16.10
C ILE A 46 -15.45 -2.57 -15.17
N VAL A 47 -16.22 -3.65 -15.21
CA VAL A 47 -15.98 -4.87 -14.43
C VAL A 47 -14.72 -5.60 -14.89
N ALA A 48 -14.47 -5.70 -16.19
CA ALA A 48 -13.23 -6.28 -16.73
C ALA A 48 -12.00 -5.48 -16.29
N TRP A 49 -12.09 -4.15 -16.32
CA TRP A 49 -11.05 -3.25 -15.81
C TRP A 49 -10.77 -3.48 -14.32
N ARG A 50 -11.82 -3.55 -13.48
CA ARG A 50 -11.69 -3.90 -12.06
C ARG A 50 -10.94 -5.22 -11.84
N ASN A 51 -11.33 -6.27 -12.59
CA ASN A 51 -10.71 -7.58 -12.44
C ASN A 51 -9.24 -7.58 -12.89
N ALA A 52 -8.92 -6.80 -13.92
CA ALA A 52 -7.54 -6.57 -14.33
C ALA A 52 -6.71 -5.88 -13.23
N LEU A 53 -7.28 -4.89 -12.53
CA LEU A 53 -6.62 -4.25 -11.41
C LEU A 53 -6.40 -5.22 -10.23
N PHE A 54 -7.36 -6.08 -9.91
CA PHE A 54 -7.14 -7.15 -8.92
C PHE A 54 -5.91 -7.99 -9.27
N LEU A 55 -5.76 -8.36 -10.54
CA LEU A 55 -4.60 -9.11 -11.01
C LEU A 55 -3.31 -8.30 -10.88
N VAL A 56 -3.31 -7.02 -11.28
CA VAL A 56 -2.13 -6.13 -11.17
C VAL A 56 -1.66 -6.02 -9.73
N PHE A 57 -2.56 -5.73 -8.78
CA PHE A 57 -2.22 -5.66 -7.35
C PHE A 57 -1.66 -6.99 -6.83
N THR A 58 -2.26 -8.12 -7.24
CA THR A 58 -1.76 -9.46 -6.88
C THR A 58 -0.35 -9.70 -7.40
N LEU A 59 -0.07 -9.36 -8.67
CA LEU A 59 1.25 -9.55 -9.28
C LEU A 59 2.34 -8.71 -8.59
N CYS A 60 2.03 -7.47 -8.22
CA CYS A 60 2.95 -6.63 -7.45
C CYS A 60 3.27 -7.26 -6.08
N GLY A 61 2.26 -7.80 -5.39
CA GLY A 61 2.44 -8.52 -4.13
C GLY A 61 3.28 -9.80 -4.28
N ILE A 62 3.01 -10.60 -5.31
CA ILE A 62 3.80 -11.82 -5.61
C ILE A 62 5.27 -11.45 -5.83
N GLY A 63 5.55 -10.45 -6.66
CA GLY A 63 6.92 -10.05 -6.98
C GLY A 63 7.71 -9.64 -5.74
N LEU A 64 7.13 -8.77 -4.91
CA LEU A 64 7.76 -8.29 -3.68
C LEU A 64 8.02 -9.45 -2.70
N ALA A 65 7.01 -10.23 -2.38
CA ALA A 65 7.12 -11.28 -1.36
C ALA A 65 7.97 -12.47 -1.81
N SER A 66 8.02 -12.77 -3.11
CA SER A 66 8.95 -13.77 -3.65
C SER A 66 10.41 -13.38 -3.44
N TRP A 67 10.76 -12.11 -3.59
CA TRP A 67 12.10 -11.62 -3.25
C TRP A 67 12.36 -11.69 -1.74
N VAL A 68 11.46 -11.12 -0.93
CA VAL A 68 11.60 -11.07 0.53
C VAL A 68 11.80 -12.46 1.13
N ALA A 69 11.05 -13.45 0.67
CA ALA A 69 11.17 -14.83 1.13
C ALA A 69 12.54 -15.48 0.80
N ARG A 70 13.32 -14.91 -0.12
CA ARG A 70 14.65 -15.41 -0.52
C ARG A 70 15.81 -14.61 0.09
N VAL A 71 15.53 -13.60 0.92
CA VAL A 71 16.58 -12.78 1.55
C VAL A 71 17.61 -13.61 2.32
N PRO A 72 17.24 -14.60 3.14
CA PRO A 72 18.22 -15.45 3.80
C PRO A 72 19.12 -16.22 2.81
N ALA A 73 18.54 -16.82 1.78
CA ALA A 73 19.31 -17.55 0.76
C ALA A 73 20.23 -16.65 -0.07
N VAL A 74 19.84 -15.41 -0.32
CA VAL A 74 20.68 -14.40 -1.00
C VAL A 74 21.89 -14.06 -0.13
N ARG A 75 21.68 -13.86 1.17
CA ARG A 75 22.74 -13.62 2.13
C ARG A 75 23.73 -14.78 2.16
N ASP A 76 23.22 -16.01 2.27
CA ASP A 76 24.06 -17.23 2.29
C ASP A 76 24.86 -17.39 0.99
N ALA A 77 24.24 -17.11 -0.17
CA ALA A 77 24.90 -17.23 -1.47
C ALA A 77 26.01 -16.19 -1.69
N LEU A 78 25.91 -15.02 -1.08
CA LEU A 78 26.89 -13.94 -1.19
C LEU A 78 27.94 -13.94 -0.07
N ASP A 79 27.68 -14.65 1.03
CA ASP A 79 28.49 -14.61 2.27
C ASP A 79 28.71 -13.16 2.76
N VAL A 80 27.63 -12.36 2.76
CA VAL A 80 27.67 -10.94 3.14
C VAL A 80 27.21 -10.72 4.57
N SER A 81 27.70 -9.63 5.18
CA SER A 81 27.29 -9.19 6.51
C SER A 81 25.83 -8.72 6.53
N LEU A 82 25.23 -8.58 7.72
CA LEU A 82 23.90 -8.03 7.91
C LEU A 82 23.83 -6.56 7.49
N GLU A 83 24.89 -5.78 7.70
CA GLU A 83 25.00 -4.40 7.23
C GLU A 83 24.93 -4.34 5.69
N GLN A 84 25.73 -5.18 5.01
CA GLN A 84 25.70 -5.26 3.55
C GLN A 84 24.33 -5.70 3.03
N MET A 85 23.67 -6.65 3.71
CA MET A 85 22.33 -7.07 3.37
C MET A 85 21.31 -5.90 3.50
N GLY A 86 21.44 -5.08 4.54
CA GLY A 86 20.65 -3.86 4.71
C GLY A 86 20.83 -2.87 3.55
N VAL A 87 22.04 -2.73 3.02
CA VAL A 87 22.30 -1.91 1.83
C VAL A 87 21.67 -2.51 0.57
N LEU A 88 21.67 -3.85 0.41
CA LEU A 88 20.98 -4.49 -0.72
C LEU A 88 19.47 -4.22 -0.69
N ILE A 89 18.83 -4.40 0.45
CA ILE A 89 17.40 -4.17 0.62
C ILE A 89 17.06 -2.69 0.42
N PHE A 90 17.92 -1.77 0.88
CA PHE A 90 17.79 -0.34 0.63
C PHE A 90 17.70 -0.01 -0.87
N GLY A 91 18.29 -0.81 -1.75
CA GLY A 91 18.17 -0.64 -3.20
C GLY A 91 16.71 -0.58 -3.67
N ILE A 92 15.82 -1.43 -3.12
CA ILE A 92 14.38 -1.42 -3.43
C ILE A 92 13.75 -0.09 -3.02
N ALA A 93 14.01 0.35 -1.79
CA ALA A 93 13.44 1.60 -1.25
C ALA A 93 13.92 2.82 -2.03
N ALA A 94 15.22 2.91 -2.30
CA ALA A 94 15.81 4.00 -3.08
C ALA A 94 15.23 4.05 -4.50
N GLY A 95 15.14 2.88 -5.16
CA GLY A 95 14.49 2.76 -6.46
C GLY A 95 13.03 3.20 -6.42
N SER A 96 12.26 2.74 -5.44
CA SER A 96 10.84 3.08 -5.28
C SER A 96 10.62 4.59 -5.17
N ILE A 97 11.47 5.30 -4.44
CA ILE A 97 11.39 6.77 -4.35
C ILE A 97 11.59 7.42 -5.73
N VAL A 98 12.57 6.95 -6.50
CA VAL A 98 12.77 7.45 -7.87
C VAL A 98 11.53 7.18 -8.72
N GLY A 99 10.98 5.97 -8.65
CA GLY A 99 9.74 5.61 -9.34
C GLY A 99 8.56 6.51 -8.98
N LEU A 100 8.35 6.75 -7.68
CA LEU A 100 7.32 7.64 -7.16
C LEU A 100 7.46 9.08 -7.69
N LEU A 101 8.67 9.64 -7.65
CA LEU A 101 8.93 11.02 -8.09
C LEU A 101 8.69 11.23 -9.58
N VAL A 102 9.00 10.22 -10.41
CA VAL A 102 8.86 10.29 -11.86
C VAL A 102 7.45 9.90 -12.34
N SER A 103 6.69 9.16 -11.51
CA SER A 103 5.40 8.56 -11.85
C SER A 103 4.39 9.55 -12.45
N SER A 104 4.20 10.72 -11.82
CA SER A 104 3.23 11.72 -12.27
C SER A 104 3.52 12.22 -13.69
N HIS A 105 4.79 12.41 -14.04
CA HIS A 105 5.19 12.83 -15.37
C HIS A 105 4.94 11.75 -16.43
N VAL A 106 5.27 10.49 -16.10
CA VAL A 106 5.08 9.35 -17.00
C VAL A 106 3.60 9.07 -17.22
N ILE A 107 2.79 9.07 -16.14
CA ILE A 107 1.34 8.87 -16.21
C ILE A 107 0.68 9.98 -17.05
N ALA A 108 1.05 11.24 -16.83
CA ALA A 108 0.51 12.36 -17.58
C ALA A 108 0.81 12.26 -19.09
N ARG A 109 1.96 11.66 -19.47
CA ARG A 109 2.38 11.53 -20.86
C ARG A 109 1.82 10.29 -21.56
N PHE A 110 1.74 9.15 -20.87
CA PHE A 110 1.47 7.83 -21.47
C PHE A 110 0.20 7.17 -20.92
N GLY A 111 -0.43 7.74 -19.91
CA GLY A 111 -1.57 7.17 -19.20
C GLY A 111 -1.20 6.05 -18.23
N SER A 112 -2.08 5.77 -17.27
CA SER A 112 -1.86 4.74 -16.25
C SER A 112 -1.78 3.32 -16.84
N ARG A 113 -2.60 2.99 -17.85
CA ARG A 113 -2.61 1.68 -18.51
C ARG A 113 -1.23 1.30 -19.08
N THR A 114 -0.63 2.19 -19.87
CA THR A 114 0.67 1.96 -20.51
C THR A 114 1.78 1.91 -19.46
N THR A 115 1.71 2.79 -18.47
CA THR A 115 2.67 2.85 -17.37
C THR A 115 2.66 1.55 -16.57
N ILE A 116 1.49 1.02 -16.19
CA ILE A 116 1.36 -0.28 -15.49
C ILE A 116 2.00 -1.40 -16.32
N ALA A 117 1.75 -1.45 -17.63
CA ALA A 117 2.33 -2.48 -18.51
C ALA A 117 3.86 -2.46 -18.47
N TRP A 118 4.45 -1.28 -18.66
CA TRP A 118 5.91 -1.13 -18.64
C TRP A 118 6.51 -1.44 -17.28
N CYS A 119 5.85 -1.00 -16.21
CA CYS A 119 6.31 -1.25 -14.85
C CYS A 119 6.32 -2.74 -14.48
N LEU A 120 5.29 -3.50 -14.85
CA LEU A 120 5.26 -4.94 -14.56
C LEU A 120 6.35 -5.69 -15.34
N VAL A 121 6.60 -5.33 -16.60
CA VAL A 121 7.71 -5.89 -17.38
C VAL A 121 9.05 -5.51 -16.76
N ALA A 122 9.25 -4.23 -16.42
CA ALA A 122 10.47 -3.74 -15.80
C ALA A 122 10.72 -4.39 -14.43
N ALA A 123 9.67 -4.59 -13.61
CA ALA A 123 9.75 -5.30 -12.34
C ALA A 123 10.22 -6.76 -12.54
N GLY A 124 9.66 -7.47 -13.52
CA GLY A 124 10.12 -8.82 -13.88
C GLY A 124 11.60 -8.86 -14.31
N ILE A 125 12.02 -7.88 -15.12
CA ILE A 125 13.43 -7.74 -15.52
C ILE A 125 14.32 -7.50 -14.29
N GLY A 126 13.92 -6.58 -13.40
CA GLY A 126 14.67 -6.27 -12.18
C GLY A 126 14.87 -7.49 -11.26
N LEU A 127 13.78 -8.26 -11.04
CA LEU A 127 13.85 -9.51 -10.28
C LEU A 127 14.78 -10.54 -10.95
N THR A 128 14.72 -10.66 -12.28
CA THR A 128 15.59 -11.59 -13.01
C THR A 128 17.06 -11.19 -12.88
N ILE A 129 17.39 -9.89 -13.00
CA ILE A 129 18.75 -9.37 -12.81
C ILE A 129 19.23 -9.66 -11.39
N ALA A 130 18.39 -9.38 -10.37
CA ALA A 130 18.75 -9.65 -8.98
C ALA A 130 18.99 -11.16 -8.73
N GLY A 131 18.11 -12.02 -9.27
CA GLY A 131 18.25 -13.48 -9.16
C GLY A 131 19.50 -14.02 -9.83
N LEU A 132 19.83 -13.56 -11.04
CA LEU A 132 21.05 -13.91 -11.76
C LEU A 132 22.28 -13.40 -11.02
N GLY A 133 22.24 -12.19 -10.50
CA GLY A 133 23.30 -11.62 -9.67
C GLY A 133 23.60 -12.47 -8.44
N ALA A 134 22.56 -13.02 -7.79
CA ALA A 134 22.72 -13.87 -6.60
C ALA A 134 23.24 -15.27 -6.92
N THR A 135 22.89 -15.85 -8.08
CA THR A 135 23.18 -17.27 -8.36
C THR A 135 24.41 -17.46 -9.26
N VAL A 136 24.50 -16.66 -10.33
CA VAL A 136 25.53 -16.85 -11.37
C VAL A 136 26.73 -15.93 -11.11
N GLY A 137 26.47 -14.66 -10.85
CA GLY A 137 27.51 -13.65 -10.70
C GLY A 137 28.05 -13.50 -9.28
N GLN A 138 27.27 -13.92 -8.27
CA GLN A 138 27.52 -13.64 -6.85
C GLN A 138 27.98 -12.18 -6.63
N SER A 139 27.32 -11.26 -7.35
CA SER A 139 27.73 -9.87 -7.45
C SER A 139 26.76 -8.95 -6.70
N PHE A 140 27.25 -8.37 -5.61
CA PHE A 140 26.53 -7.37 -4.82
C PHE A 140 25.97 -6.23 -5.70
N VAL A 141 26.80 -5.70 -6.60
CA VAL A 141 26.43 -4.55 -7.46
C VAL A 141 25.30 -4.92 -8.42
N VAL A 142 25.34 -6.13 -9.02
CA VAL A 142 24.29 -6.59 -9.93
C VAL A 142 22.96 -6.79 -9.20
N ILE A 143 22.99 -7.35 -8.00
CA ILE A 143 21.79 -7.53 -7.18
C ILE A 143 21.23 -6.16 -6.79
N PHE A 144 22.07 -5.27 -6.28
CA PHE A 144 21.65 -3.91 -5.90
C PHE A 144 21.00 -3.15 -7.08
N ALA A 145 21.62 -3.20 -8.26
CA ALA A 145 21.08 -2.57 -9.46
C ALA A 145 19.75 -3.19 -9.90
N GLY A 146 19.63 -4.53 -9.85
CA GLY A 146 18.39 -5.25 -10.13
C GLY A 146 17.27 -4.87 -9.15
N LEU A 147 17.59 -4.79 -7.86
CA LEU A 147 16.64 -4.38 -6.80
C LEU A 147 16.24 -2.92 -6.91
N ALA A 148 17.17 -2.02 -7.21
CA ALA A 148 16.86 -0.60 -7.43
C ALA A 148 15.96 -0.41 -8.65
N PHE A 149 16.22 -1.16 -9.72
CA PHE A 149 15.36 -1.16 -10.91
C PHE A 149 13.98 -1.75 -10.63
N PHE A 150 13.91 -2.87 -9.90
CA PHE A 150 12.65 -3.46 -9.41
C PHE A 150 11.88 -2.46 -8.54
N GLY A 151 12.55 -1.80 -7.60
CA GLY A 151 11.96 -0.78 -6.74
C GLY A 151 11.40 0.39 -7.55
N ALA A 152 12.15 0.92 -8.52
CA ALA A 152 11.67 2.02 -9.37
C ALA A 152 10.43 1.63 -10.18
N ALA A 153 10.43 0.43 -10.72
CA ALA A 153 9.29 -0.10 -11.45
C ALA A 153 8.06 -0.29 -10.54
N THR A 154 8.23 -0.89 -9.36
CA THR A 154 7.11 -1.14 -8.42
C THR A 154 6.59 0.15 -7.79
N GLY A 155 7.45 1.11 -7.43
CA GLY A 155 7.02 2.42 -6.92
C GLY A 155 6.22 3.23 -7.94
N MET A 156 6.63 3.22 -9.22
CA MET A 156 5.85 3.85 -10.30
C MET A 156 4.55 3.08 -10.58
N CYS A 157 4.57 1.76 -10.52
CA CYS A 157 3.39 0.91 -10.68
C CYS A 157 2.35 1.20 -9.60
N ASP A 158 2.80 1.36 -8.35
CA ASP A 158 1.93 1.66 -7.21
C ASP A 158 1.10 2.93 -7.45
N VAL A 159 1.72 4.03 -7.85
CA VAL A 159 0.99 5.25 -8.20
C VAL A 159 0.02 5.00 -9.36
N SER A 160 0.48 4.33 -10.42
CA SER A 160 -0.31 4.12 -11.64
C SER A 160 -1.53 3.25 -11.39
N MET A 161 -1.38 2.15 -10.63
CA MET A 161 -2.50 1.26 -10.33
C MET A 161 -3.51 1.89 -9.35
N ASN A 162 -3.05 2.75 -8.42
CA ASN A 162 -3.93 3.51 -7.54
C ASN A 162 -4.71 4.60 -8.29
N VAL A 163 -4.10 5.33 -9.23
CA VAL A 163 -4.78 6.28 -10.12
C VAL A 163 -5.85 5.58 -10.94
N SER A 164 -5.50 4.46 -11.60
CA SER A 164 -6.42 3.65 -12.38
C SER A 164 -7.53 3.05 -11.51
N GLY A 165 -7.22 2.62 -10.28
CA GLY A 165 -8.18 2.10 -9.30
C GLY A 165 -9.19 3.14 -8.86
N ALA A 166 -8.75 4.36 -8.58
CA ALA A 166 -9.63 5.47 -8.20
C ALA A 166 -10.58 5.86 -9.34
N ALA A 167 -10.12 5.84 -10.59
CA ALA A 167 -10.98 6.07 -11.75
C ALA A 167 -12.03 4.95 -11.91
N ASN A 168 -11.63 3.68 -11.75
CA ASN A 168 -12.56 2.55 -11.79
C ASN A 168 -13.59 2.59 -10.65
N GLU A 169 -13.17 2.94 -9.43
CA GLU A 169 -14.04 3.11 -8.25
C GLU A 169 -15.14 4.14 -8.50
N ARG A 170 -14.79 5.29 -9.08
CA ARG A 170 -15.76 6.33 -9.44
C ARG A 170 -16.82 5.83 -10.42
N LEU A 171 -16.41 5.11 -11.47
CA LEU A 171 -17.35 4.54 -12.45
C LEU A 171 -18.23 3.42 -11.89
N LEU A 172 -17.72 2.66 -10.91
CA LEU A 172 -18.50 1.64 -10.20
C LEU A 172 -19.51 2.24 -9.21
N GLY A 173 -19.31 3.48 -8.77
CA GLY A 173 -20.15 4.15 -7.78
C GLY A 173 -20.11 3.52 -6.39
N ARG A 174 -19.04 2.80 -6.02
CA ARG A 174 -18.87 2.16 -4.71
C ARG A 174 -17.40 2.04 -4.35
N ALA A 175 -17.08 2.19 -3.06
CA ALA A 175 -15.74 2.03 -2.54
C ALA A 175 -15.20 0.61 -2.78
N ILE A 176 -14.10 0.48 -3.55
CA ILE A 176 -13.46 -0.78 -3.89
C ILE A 176 -11.94 -0.75 -3.66
N MET A 177 -11.37 0.42 -3.44
CA MET A 177 -9.92 0.58 -3.22
C MET A 177 -9.38 -0.35 -2.10
N PRO A 178 -10.06 -0.53 -0.96
CA PRO A 178 -9.59 -1.47 0.06
C PRO A 178 -9.48 -2.91 -0.45
N ILE A 179 -10.35 -3.30 -1.39
CA ILE A 179 -10.32 -4.66 -1.97
C ILE A 179 -9.10 -4.81 -2.91
N PHE A 180 -8.73 -3.77 -3.67
CA PHE A 180 -7.50 -3.79 -4.46
C PHE A 180 -6.28 -4.06 -3.58
N HIS A 181 -6.15 -3.37 -2.45
CA HIS A 181 -5.05 -3.60 -1.49
C HIS A 181 -5.13 -4.98 -0.80
N ALA A 182 -6.33 -5.54 -0.61
CA ALA A 182 -6.48 -6.91 -0.14
C ALA A 182 -5.94 -7.93 -1.16
N PHE A 183 -6.09 -7.69 -2.46
CA PHE A 183 -5.50 -8.52 -3.52
C PHE A 183 -3.97 -8.39 -3.57
N PHE A 184 -3.41 -7.22 -3.27
CA PHE A 184 -1.96 -7.08 -3.06
C PHE A 184 -1.50 -7.96 -1.90
N SER A 185 -2.19 -7.89 -0.76
CA SER A 185 -1.87 -8.73 0.41
C SER A 185 -2.03 -10.23 0.11
N PHE A 186 -3.04 -10.62 -0.65
CA PHE A 186 -3.18 -11.99 -1.14
C PHE A 186 -1.96 -12.40 -2.02
N GLY A 187 -1.53 -11.51 -2.90
CA GLY A 187 -0.32 -11.70 -3.71
C GLY A 187 0.93 -11.89 -2.86
N THR A 188 1.08 -11.13 -1.77
CA THR A 188 2.24 -11.30 -0.86
C THR A 188 2.21 -12.66 -0.14
N ILE A 189 1.04 -13.16 0.25
CA ILE A 189 0.89 -14.50 0.82
C ILE A 189 1.32 -15.57 -0.20
N VAL A 190 0.84 -15.46 -1.45
CA VAL A 190 1.21 -16.38 -2.53
C VAL A 190 2.70 -16.32 -2.81
N GLY A 191 3.29 -15.12 -2.92
CA GLY A 191 4.73 -14.93 -3.16
C GLY A 191 5.60 -15.52 -2.06
N ALA A 192 5.23 -15.34 -0.80
CA ALA A 192 5.91 -15.96 0.35
C ALA A 192 5.85 -17.49 0.27
N GLY A 193 4.67 -18.06 -0.08
CA GLY A 193 4.49 -19.48 -0.28
C GLY A 193 5.35 -20.03 -1.43
N LEU A 194 5.43 -19.32 -2.57
CA LEU A 194 6.30 -19.69 -3.68
C LEU A 194 7.78 -19.66 -3.26
N GLY A 195 8.19 -18.66 -2.47
CA GLY A 195 9.53 -18.60 -1.90
C GLY A 195 9.86 -19.78 -0.99
N ALA A 196 8.94 -20.14 -0.09
CA ALA A 196 9.09 -21.27 0.81
C ALA A 196 9.17 -22.60 0.05
N LEU A 197 8.34 -22.79 -0.98
CA LEU A 197 8.41 -23.97 -1.85
C LEU A 197 9.72 -24.03 -2.63
N ALA A 198 10.18 -22.89 -3.17
CA ALA A 198 11.45 -22.83 -3.89
C ALA A 198 12.64 -23.20 -2.97
N GLU A 199 12.63 -22.75 -1.70
CA GLU A 199 13.62 -23.17 -0.71
C GLU A 199 13.53 -24.66 -0.39
N HIS A 200 12.31 -25.14 -0.12
CA HIS A 200 12.10 -26.57 0.22
C HIS A 200 12.62 -27.51 -0.88
N PHE A 201 12.41 -27.15 -2.14
CA PHE A 201 12.88 -27.94 -3.29
C PHE A 201 14.28 -27.55 -3.78
N SER A 202 15.01 -26.74 -3.03
CA SER A 202 16.36 -26.26 -3.39
C SER A 202 16.44 -25.63 -4.79
N VAL A 203 15.38 -24.93 -5.20
CA VAL A 203 15.34 -24.19 -6.47
C VAL A 203 16.28 -22.97 -6.35
N SER A 204 17.18 -22.80 -7.33
CA SER A 204 18.09 -21.64 -7.33
C SER A 204 17.34 -20.31 -7.32
N ILE A 205 17.96 -19.27 -6.75
CA ILE A 205 17.38 -17.94 -6.67
C ILE A 205 17.07 -17.42 -8.08
N ALA A 206 18.00 -17.62 -9.04
CA ALA A 206 17.78 -17.21 -10.42
C ALA A 206 16.56 -17.89 -11.06
N ALA A 207 16.42 -19.20 -10.90
CA ALA A 207 15.28 -19.94 -11.48
C ALA A 207 13.95 -19.49 -10.87
N HIS A 208 13.90 -19.31 -9.53
CA HIS A 208 12.70 -18.82 -8.86
C HIS A 208 12.33 -17.41 -9.35
N MET A 209 13.28 -16.47 -9.36
CA MET A 209 13.01 -15.09 -9.82
C MET A 209 12.62 -15.04 -11.30
N ALA A 210 13.22 -15.87 -12.16
CA ALA A 210 12.88 -15.97 -13.57
C ALA A 210 11.44 -16.49 -13.78
N VAL A 211 11.03 -17.51 -13.03
CA VAL A 211 9.65 -18.05 -13.08
C VAL A 211 8.65 -17.01 -12.62
N VAL A 212 8.91 -16.32 -11.51
CA VAL A 212 8.06 -15.24 -11.01
C VAL A 212 7.99 -14.08 -12.02
N ALA A 213 9.13 -13.69 -12.59
CA ALA A 213 9.17 -12.67 -13.63
C ALA A 213 8.35 -13.06 -14.87
N ALA A 214 8.50 -14.30 -15.34
CA ALA A 214 7.71 -14.81 -16.46
C ALA A 214 6.21 -14.79 -16.15
N LEU A 215 5.82 -15.23 -14.94
CA LEU A 215 4.43 -15.15 -14.47
C LEU A 215 3.91 -13.71 -14.50
N ILE A 216 4.66 -12.75 -13.94
CA ILE A 216 4.28 -11.33 -13.92
C ILE A 216 4.13 -10.79 -15.34
N ILE A 217 5.11 -11.04 -16.22
CA ILE A 217 5.09 -10.53 -17.59
C ILE A 217 3.94 -11.12 -18.40
N VAL A 218 3.73 -12.44 -18.35
CA VAL A 218 2.64 -13.10 -19.08
C VAL A 218 1.28 -12.64 -18.57
N ALA A 219 1.08 -12.62 -17.25
CA ALA A 219 -0.18 -12.19 -16.67
C ALA A 219 -0.43 -10.67 -16.90
N SER A 220 0.61 -9.85 -16.98
CA SER A 220 0.48 -8.42 -17.29
C SER A 220 -0.10 -8.20 -18.70
N VAL A 221 0.30 -9.00 -19.69
CA VAL A 221 -0.25 -8.94 -21.05
C VAL A 221 -1.76 -9.19 -21.06
N ILE A 222 -2.23 -10.09 -20.20
CA ILE A 222 -3.66 -10.39 -20.04
C ILE A 222 -4.37 -9.21 -19.36
N ALA A 223 -3.82 -8.73 -18.23
CA ALA A 223 -4.40 -7.64 -17.45
C ALA A 223 -4.53 -6.34 -18.27
N VAL A 224 -3.47 -5.95 -18.98
CA VAL A 224 -3.42 -4.68 -19.74
C VAL A 224 -4.48 -4.60 -20.84
N ARG A 225 -4.93 -5.73 -21.40
CA ARG A 225 -5.99 -5.75 -22.41
C ARG A 225 -7.32 -5.20 -21.90
N SER A 226 -7.59 -5.37 -20.61
CA SER A 226 -8.85 -4.95 -19.98
C SER A 226 -8.72 -3.64 -19.19
N LEU A 227 -7.50 -3.10 -18.99
CA LEU A 227 -7.32 -1.79 -18.39
C LEU A 227 -7.82 -0.70 -19.34
N GLN A 228 -8.51 0.29 -18.78
CA GLN A 228 -8.99 1.47 -19.50
C GLN A 228 -8.17 2.71 -19.15
N SER A 229 -8.32 3.76 -19.95
CA SER A 229 -7.70 5.05 -19.67
C SER A 229 -8.50 5.82 -18.62
N GLU A 230 -7.83 6.37 -17.64
CA GLU A 230 -8.42 7.26 -16.63
C GLU A 230 -8.99 8.56 -17.23
N LEU A 231 -8.57 8.96 -18.42
CA LEU A 231 -9.06 10.13 -19.15
C LEU A 231 -10.56 10.03 -19.49
N LEU A 232 -11.11 8.82 -19.60
CA LEU A 232 -12.55 8.60 -19.80
C LEU A 232 -13.40 9.12 -18.63
N VAL A 233 -12.80 9.38 -17.48
CA VAL A 233 -13.47 9.89 -16.27
C VAL A 233 -13.26 11.40 -16.11
N ALA A 234 -12.18 11.95 -16.67
CA ALA A 234 -11.81 13.36 -16.51
C ALA A 234 -12.69 14.33 -17.34
N GLU A 235 -13.36 13.84 -18.38
CA GLU A 235 -14.23 14.70 -19.23
C GLU A 235 -15.54 15.12 -18.56
N GLY A 236 -15.86 14.63 -17.36
CA GLY A 236 -17.09 14.94 -16.62
C GLY A 236 -16.97 15.85 -15.40
N GLU A 237 -15.77 16.18 -14.95
CA GLU A 237 -15.56 17.00 -13.75
C GLU A 237 -14.75 18.26 -14.08
N GLU A 238 -15.42 19.42 -14.19
CA GLU A 238 -14.77 20.70 -13.91
C GLU A 238 -14.06 20.58 -12.55
N GLN A 239 -12.74 20.75 -12.55
CA GLN A 239 -11.96 20.82 -11.33
C GLN A 239 -12.56 21.88 -10.42
N VAL A 240 -13.29 21.46 -9.41
CA VAL A 240 -13.58 22.31 -8.25
C VAL A 240 -12.22 22.59 -7.63
N ALA A 241 -11.63 23.71 -8.04
CA ALA A 241 -10.44 24.26 -7.45
C ALA A 241 -10.79 24.60 -6.00
N ALA A 242 -10.50 23.67 -5.09
CA ALA A 242 -10.53 23.97 -3.66
C ALA A 242 -9.56 25.13 -3.45
N ASP A 243 -10.06 26.19 -2.81
CA ASP A 243 -9.28 27.34 -2.37
C ASP A 243 -8.27 26.88 -1.33
N ASP A 244 -7.11 26.48 -1.81
CA ASP A 244 -6.08 25.82 -1.03
C ASP A 244 -5.09 26.86 -0.50
N HIS A 245 -5.25 27.22 0.77
CA HIS A 245 -4.26 28.04 1.50
C HIS A 245 -2.85 27.40 1.53
N SER A 246 -2.68 26.13 1.10
CA SER A 246 -1.41 25.43 0.97
C SER A 246 -0.61 25.83 -0.29
N LYS A 247 -1.13 26.73 -1.15
CA LYS A 247 -0.47 27.15 -2.41
C LYS A 247 0.86 27.89 -2.19
N THR A 248 1.12 28.41 -1.00
CA THR A 248 2.39 29.06 -0.68
C THR A 248 3.35 28.10 -0.01
N TRP A 249 4.64 28.10 -0.42
CA TRP A 249 5.68 27.29 0.18
C TRP A 249 5.81 27.50 1.71
N ARG A 250 5.50 28.72 2.21
CA ARG A 250 5.45 29.04 3.64
C ARG A 250 4.29 28.34 4.34
N GLY A 251 3.13 28.24 3.70
CA GLY A 251 1.99 27.47 4.22
C GLY A 251 2.31 25.98 4.33
N ARG A 252 3.01 25.41 3.35
CA ARG A 252 3.47 24.01 3.40
C ARG A 252 4.49 23.78 4.51
N LEU A 253 5.43 24.71 4.72
CA LEU A 253 6.41 24.61 5.81
C LEU A 253 5.77 24.77 7.20
N SER A 254 4.66 25.50 7.35
CA SER A 254 3.97 25.62 8.62
C SER A 254 3.38 24.30 9.11
N ILE A 255 2.98 23.42 8.22
CA ILE A 255 2.47 22.06 8.52
C ILE A 255 3.53 21.21 9.24
N TRP A 256 4.81 21.35 8.86
CA TRP A 256 5.94 20.66 9.52
C TRP A 256 6.25 21.19 10.93
N ARG A 257 5.59 22.27 11.36
CA ARG A 257 5.67 22.80 12.73
C ARG A 257 4.42 22.53 13.54
N ASP A 258 3.36 21.99 12.93
CA ASP A 258 2.11 21.64 13.63
C ASP A 258 2.34 20.39 14.50
N PRO A 259 2.23 20.51 15.85
CA PRO A 259 2.47 19.40 16.76
C PRO A 259 1.60 18.19 16.49
N ARG A 260 0.33 18.39 16.09
CA ARG A 260 -0.58 17.29 15.78
C ARG A 260 -0.12 16.53 14.55
N THR A 261 0.32 17.23 13.51
CA THR A 261 0.86 16.61 12.29
C THR A 261 2.12 15.80 12.59
N LEU A 262 3.04 16.33 13.40
CA LEU A 262 4.27 15.64 13.79
C LEU A 262 3.97 14.39 14.64
N LEU A 263 3.03 14.47 15.58
CA LEU A 263 2.64 13.32 16.41
C LEU A 263 1.93 12.24 15.57
N ILE A 264 1.07 12.60 14.62
CA ILE A 264 0.49 11.65 13.68
C ILE A 264 1.59 11.05 12.79
N GLY A 265 2.53 11.87 12.32
CA GLY A 265 3.72 11.41 11.60
C GLY A 265 4.54 10.40 12.40
N LEU A 266 4.71 10.62 13.70
CA LEU A 266 5.44 9.70 14.60
C LEU A 266 4.68 8.38 14.79
N ILE A 267 3.33 8.39 14.85
CA ILE A 267 2.52 7.17 14.83
C ILE A 267 2.77 6.38 13.55
N ILE A 268 2.68 7.06 12.40
CA ILE A 268 2.89 6.44 11.09
C ILE A 268 4.33 5.90 10.99
N LEU A 269 5.32 6.69 11.40
CA LEU A 269 6.73 6.28 11.39
C LEU A 269 6.94 4.95 12.13
N GLY A 270 6.48 4.87 13.38
CA GLY A 270 6.71 3.66 14.18
C GLY A 270 5.95 2.44 13.66
N MET A 271 4.72 2.62 13.19
CA MET A 271 3.93 1.52 12.66
C MET A 271 4.41 1.08 11.26
N ALA A 272 4.82 2.02 10.40
CA ALA A 272 5.46 1.71 9.11
C ALA A 272 6.82 1.04 9.31
N PHE A 273 7.57 1.46 10.33
CA PHE A 273 8.83 0.82 10.69
C PHE A 273 8.62 -0.62 11.15
N ALA A 274 7.53 -0.90 11.90
CA ALA A 274 7.16 -2.25 12.33
C ALA A 274 6.81 -3.15 11.14
N GLU A 275 6.01 -2.65 10.19
CA GLU A 275 5.66 -3.36 8.96
C GLU A 275 6.88 -3.58 8.06
N GLY A 276 7.65 -2.52 7.80
CA GLY A 276 8.83 -2.57 6.94
C GLY A 276 9.91 -3.50 7.48
N SER A 277 10.18 -3.44 8.79
CA SER A 277 11.17 -4.32 9.41
C SER A 277 10.79 -5.80 9.34
N ALA A 278 9.51 -6.12 9.42
CA ALA A 278 9.06 -7.50 9.22
C ALA A 278 9.22 -7.92 7.75
N ASN A 279 8.85 -7.06 6.80
CA ASN A 279 9.03 -7.34 5.38
C ASN A 279 10.50 -7.58 5.02
N ASP A 280 11.40 -6.80 5.59
CA ASP A 280 12.81 -6.83 5.20
C ASP A 280 13.63 -7.87 5.98
N TRP A 281 13.31 -8.07 7.26
CA TRP A 281 14.20 -8.75 8.20
C TRP A 281 13.59 -9.97 8.89
N LEU A 282 12.25 -10.16 8.90
CA LEU A 282 11.64 -11.23 9.70
C LEU A 282 12.12 -12.62 9.29
N ALA A 283 12.18 -12.92 7.98
CA ALA A 283 12.65 -14.20 7.50
C ALA A 283 14.10 -14.47 7.97
N LEU A 284 14.97 -13.47 7.82
CA LEU A 284 16.37 -13.56 8.23
C LEU A 284 16.52 -13.59 9.77
N ALA A 285 15.73 -12.82 10.51
CA ALA A 285 15.72 -12.85 11.97
C ALA A 285 15.34 -14.22 12.53
N MET A 286 14.42 -14.90 11.88
CA MET A 286 14.04 -16.26 12.28
C MET A 286 15.14 -17.29 11.93
N VAL A 287 15.81 -17.13 10.80
CA VAL A 287 16.92 -18.01 10.40
C VAL A 287 18.13 -17.81 11.31
N ASP A 288 18.65 -16.59 11.39
CA ASP A 288 19.88 -16.29 12.14
C ASP A 288 19.66 -16.23 13.65
N GLY A 289 18.50 -15.74 14.09
CA GLY A 289 18.21 -15.54 15.51
C GLY A 289 17.63 -16.76 16.21
N HIS A 290 16.81 -17.54 15.51
CA HIS A 290 16.15 -18.73 16.06
C HIS A 290 16.64 -20.05 15.46
N GLY A 291 17.56 -20.02 14.50
CA GLY A 291 18.16 -21.22 13.92
C GLY A 291 17.22 -22.08 13.06
N VAL A 292 16.14 -21.46 12.50
CA VAL A 292 15.24 -22.19 11.60
C VAL A 292 15.80 -22.23 10.18
N SER A 293 15.31 -23.15 9.35
CA SER A 293 15.72 -23.22 7.94
C SER A 293 15.20 -22.00 7.13
N ASN A 294 15.85 -21.70 5.99
CA ASN A 294 15.40 -20.64 5.07
C ASN A 294 13.94 -20.85 4.63
N ALA A 295 13.55 -22.10 4.35
CA ALA A 295 12.17 -22.44 4.03
C ALA A 295 11.20 -22.08 5.17
N SER A 296 11.58 -22.39 6.42
CA SER A 296 10.77 -22.02 7.60
C SER A 296 10.72 -20.51 7.79
N GLY A 297 11.81 -19.78 7.58
CA GLY A 297 11.84 -18.32 7.61
C GLY A 297 10.87 -17.71 6.61
N ALA A 298 10.83 -18.23 5.37
CA ALA A 298 9.87 -17.79 4.34
C ALA A 298 8.42 -18.10 4.73
N VAL A 299 8.12 -19.26 5.33
CA VAL A 299 6.78 -19.60 5.86
C VAL A 299 6.38 -18.62 6.97
N LEU A 300 7.28 -18.33 7.90
CA LEU A 300 7.02 -17.41 9.02
C LEU A 300 6.77 -15.98 8.57
N PHE A 301 7.46 -15.53 7.53
CA PHE A 301 7.12 -14.28 6.85
C PHE A 301 5.69 -14.34 6.27
N GLY A 302 5.30 -15.45 5.62
CA GLY A 302 3.94 -15.67 5.15
C GLY A 302 2.89 -15.61 6.28
N VAL A 303 3.20 -16.16 7.46
CA VAL A 303 2.35 -16.06 8.66
C VAL A 303 2.15 -14.61 9.09
N PHE A 304 3.23 -13.80 9.12
CA PHE A 304 3.15 -12.37 9.42
C PHE A 304 2.22 -11.63 8.46
N VAL A 305 2.43 -11.80 7.15
CA VAL A 305 1.62 -11.13 6.12
C VAL A 305 0.16 -11.56 6.20
N THR A 306 -0.09 -12.84 6.48
CA THR A 306 -1.45 -13.37 6.67
C THR A 306 -2.12 -12.72 7.88
N ALA A 307 -1.44 -12.67 9.03
CA ALA A 307 -1.94 -12.02 10.24
C ALA A 307 -2.22 -10.54 10.00
N MET A 308 -1.32 -9.83 9.32
CA MET A 308 -1.50 -8.42 8.95
C MET A 308 -2.72 -8.23 8.04
N THR A 309 -2.92 -9.10 7.05
CA THR A 309 -4.08 -9.06 6.17
C THR A 309 -5.39 -9.26 6.93
N VAL A 310 -5.43 -10.25 7.83
CA VAL A 310 -6.58 -10.47 8.73
C VAL A 310 -6.84 -9.24 9.59
N GLY A 311 -5.79 -8.64 10.17
CA GLY A 311 -5.89 -7.41 10.94
C GLY A 311 -6.48 -6.24 10.14
N ARG A 312 -6.09 -6.07 8.87
CA ARG A 312 -6.66 -5.05 7.96
C ARG A 312 -8.14 -5.29 7.68
N LEU A 313 -8.54 -6.54 7.42
CA LEU A 313 -9.95 -6.88 7.14
C LEU A 313 -10.85 -6.69 8.35
N LEU A 314 -10.40 -7.10 9.54
CA LEU A 314 -11.15 -6.91 10.77
C LEU A 314 -11.13 -5.46 11.26
N GLY A 315 -10.12 -4.71 10.87
CA GLY A 315 -9.85 -3.36 11.35
C GLY A 315 -10.96 -2.36 11.09
N VAL A 316 -11.66 -2.47 9.95
CA VAL A 316 -12.77 -1.57 9.59
C VAL A 316 -13.86 -1.63 10.67
N GLY A 317 -14.34 -2.83 10.99
CA GLY A 317 -15.37 -3.00 12.02
C GLY A 317 -14.92 -2.62 13.44
N LEU A 318 -13.62 -2.78 13.74
CA LEU A 318 -13.06 -2.37 15.04
C LEU A 318 -12.98 -0.83 15.13
N LEU A 319 -12.60 -0.15 14.05
CA LEU A 319 -12.54 1.31 14.00
C LEU A 319 -13.93 1.94 14.12
N ASP A 320 -14.93 1.38 13.44
CA ASP A 320 -16.33 1.84 13.54
C ASP A 320 -16.90 1.70 14.95
N ARG A 321 -16.50 0.63 15.66
CA ARG A 321 -17.04 0.33 16.99
C ARG A 321 -16.32 1.07 18.12
N PHE A 322 -14.99 1.17 18.06
CA PHE A 322 -14.16 1.62 19.19
C PHE A 322 -13.46 2.97 18.92
N GLY A 323 -13.46 3.45 17.68
CA GLY A 323 -12.73 4.66 17.28
C GLY A 323 -11.22 4.44 17.14
N ARG A 324 -10.53 5.45 16.60
CA ARG A 324 -9.11 5.34 16.20
C ARG A 324 -8.15 5.12 17.37
N VAL A 325 -8.31 5.87 18.48
CA VAL A 325 -7.31 5.86 19.58
C VAL A 325 -7.22 4.52 20.29
N PRO A 326 -8.33 3.88 20.74
CA PRO A 326 -8.26 2.55 21.34
C PRO A 326 -7.69 1.51 20.38
N VAL A 327 -8.10 1.53 19.11
CA VAL A 327 -7.62 0.60 18.09
C VAL A 327 -6.11 0.74 17.89
N LEU A 328 -5.58 1.95 17.74
CA LEU A 328 -4.15 2.20 17.61
C LEU A 328 -3.35 1.73 18.83
N ARG A 329 -3.88 1.93 20.05
CA ARG A 329 -3.22 1.46 21.28
C ARG A 329 -3.14 -0.06 21.36
N VAL A 330 -4.24 -0.72 21.04
CA VAL A 330 -4.29 -2.19 21.01
C VAL A 330 -3.38 -2.74 19.92
N SER A 331 -3.38 -2.12 18.74
CA SER A 331 -2.46 -2.48 17.63
C SER A 331 -1.00 -2.32 18.03
N ALA A 332 -0.62 -1.18 18.61
CA ALA A 332 0.73 -0.97 19.11
C ALA A 332 1.10 -1.95 20.25
N GLY A 333 0.13 -2.27 21.13
CA GLY A 333 0.30 -3.27 22.17
C GLY A 333 0.56 -4.66 21.61
N PHE A 334 -0.21 -5.10 20.62
CA PHE A 334 0.00 -6.39 19.94
C PHE A 334 1.35 -6.45 19.23
N ALA A 335 1.73 -5.40 18.50
CA ALA A 335 3.03 -5.34 17.85
C ALA A 335 4.17 -5.37 18.87
N ALA A 336 4.06 -4.62 19.96
CA ALA A 336 5.07 -4.58 21.01
C ALA A 336 5.23 -5.94 21.71
N VAL A 337 4.12 -6.58 22.12
CA VAL A 337 4.15 -7.93 22.74
C VAL A 337 4.70 -8.94 21.74
N GLY A 338 4.28 -8.86 20.47
CA GLY A 338 4.77 -9.74 19.42
C GLY A 338 6.29 -9.63 19.25
N LEU A 339 6.81 -8.39 19.18
CA LEU A 339 8.25 -8.12 19.10
C LEU A 339 9.00 -8.62 20.34
N LEU A 340 8.46 -8.39 21.55
CA LEU A 340 9.06 -8.91 22.78
C LEU A 340 9.19 -10.44 22.75
N ILE A 341 8.17 -11.14 22.29
CA ILE A 341 8.21 -12.60 22.17
C ILE A 341 9.27 -13.02 21.15
N VAL A 342 9.30 -12.41 19.96
CA VAL A 342 10.26 -12.73 18.90
C VAL A 342 11.70 -12.45 19.37
N ILE A 343 11.93 -11.37 20.10
CA ILE A 343 13.28 -10.97 20.52
C ILE A 343 13.80 -11.82 21.68
N PHE A 344 12.97 -12.08 22.70
CA PHE A 344 13.45 -12.60 23.99
C PHE A 344 13.09 -14.06 24.25
N VAL A 345 12.16 -14.66 23.52
CA VAL A 345 11.79 -16.07 23.74
C VAL A 345 12.56 -16.97 22.77
N PRO A 346 13.51 -17.78 23.24
CA PRO A 346 14.41 -18.57 22.37
C PRO A 346 13.76 -19.81 21.77
N ASN A 347 12.43 -19.90 21.79
CA ASN A 347 11.68 -21.04 21.24
C ASN A 347 10.98 -20.59 19.94
N PRO A 348 11.37 -21.13 18.77
CA PRO A 348 10.81 -20.73 17.48
C PRO A 348 9.32 -21.04 17.37
N THR A 349 8.78 -22.06 18.05
CA THR A 349 7.33 -22.35 18.05
C THR A 349 6.55 -21.27 18.80
N ILE A 350 7.07 -20.76 19.91
CA ILE A 350 6.44 -19.66 20.64
C ILE A 350 6.59 -18.36 19.86
N ALA A 351 7.71 -18.16 19.16
CA ALA A 351 7.92 -17.02 18.30
C ALA A 351 6.84 -16.88 17.20
N ILE A 352 6.21 -17.96 16.75
CA ILE A 352 5.06 -17.92 15.83
C ILE A 352 3.93 -17.06 16.41
N VAL A 353 3.61 -17.21 17.69
CA VAL A 353 2.59 -16.39 18.36
C VAL A 353 3.03 -14.91 18.34
N GLY A 354 4.31 -14.65 18.62
CA GLY A 354 4.88 -13.30 18.51
C GLY A 354 4.71 -12.70 17.11
N ILE A 355 4.99 -13.48 16.07
CA ILE A 355 4.86 -13.08 14.66
C ILE A 355 3.40 -12.75 14.31
N VAL A 356 2.45 -13.57 14.75
CA VAL A 356 1.01 -13.32 14.55
C VAL A 356 0.58 -12.01 15.25
N LEU A 357 0.98 -11.81 16.49
CA LEU A 357 0.69 -10.58 17.23
C LEU A 357 1.33 -9.36 16.58
N TRP A 358 2.57 -9.47 16.13
CA TRP A 358 3.26 -8.40 15.42
C TRP A 358 2.56 -8.05 14.11
N GLY A 359 2.14 -9.06 13.32
CA GLY A 359 1.40 -8.85 12.07
C GLY A 359 0.03 -8.18 12.29
N LEU A 360 -0.77 -8.69 13.24
CA LEU A 360 -2.05 -8.07 13.62
C LEU A 360 -1.86 -6.63 14.09
N GLY A 361 -0.82 -6.39 14.88
CA GLY A 361 -0.49 -5.08 15.43
C GLY A 361 -0.06 -4.06 14.36
N SER A 362 0.70 -4.48 13.34
CA SER A 362 1.18 -3.60 12.27
C SER A 362 0.08 -3.20 11.25
N ALA A 363 -1.06 -3.88 11.26
CA ALA A 363 -2.07 -3.83 10.20
C ALA A 363 -2.69 -2.44 9.97
N LEU A 364 -2.95 -1.68 11.03
CA LEU A 364 -3.83 -0.50 11.00
C LEU A 364 -3.11 0.84 11.19
N GLY A 365 -1.86 0.83 11.62
CA GLY A 365 -1.16 2.06 11.99
C GLY A 365 -1.05 3.08 10.86
N PHE A 366 -0.59 2.64 9.70
CA PHE A 366 -0.44 3.50 8.53
C PHE A 366 -1.79 4.03 8.01
N PRO A 367 -2.81 3.20 7.70
CA PRO A 367 -4.08 3.69 7.17
C PRO A 367 -4.84 4.59 8.15
N VAL A 368 -4.81 4.30 9.44
CA VAL A 368 -5.48 5.12 10.46
C VAL A 368 -4.78 6.46 10.64
N GLY A 369 -3.45 6.48 10.63
CA GLY A 369 -2.68 7.72 10.68
C GLY A 369 -2.93 8.62 9.46
N MET A 370 -2.98 8.04 8.25
CA MET A 370 -3.32 8.78 7.03
C MET A 370 -4.73 9.38 7.09
N SER A 371 -5.71 8.60 7.58
CA SER A 371 -7.07 9.07 7.80
C SER A 371 -7.12 10.23 8.81
N ALA A 372 -6.36 10.15 9.91
CA ALA A 372 -6.30 11.22 10.92
C ALA A 372 -5.64 12.50 10.40
N ALA A 373 -4.68 12.39 9.48
CA ALA A 373 -4.05 13.54 8.83
C ALA A 373 -5.03 14.28 7.89
N ALA A 374 -6.02 13.57 7.35
CA ALA A 374 -7.01 14.10 6.42
C ALA A 374 -8.25 14.74 7.11
N ASP A 375 -8.33 14.78 8.44
CA ASP A 375 -9.52 15.25 9.19
C ASP A 375 -9.95 16.69 8.88
N ASP A 376 -9.01 17.59 8.57
CA ASP A 376 -9.30 18.97 8.24
C ASP A 376 -9.20 19.18 6.72
N PRO A 377 -10.33 19.33 6.01
CA PRO A 377 -10.32 19.46 4.54
C PRO A 377 -9.44 20.60 4.01
N ARG A 378 -9.25 21.67 4.80
CA ARG A 378 -8.45 22.85 4.40
C ARG A 378 -6.96 22.57 4.35
N THR A 379 -6.47 21.62 5.15
CA THR A 379 -5.06 21.29 5.28
C THR A 379 -4.77 19.83 4.96
N ALA A 380 -5.79 19.04 4.60
CA ALA A 380 -5.71 17.59 4.38
C ALA A 380 -4.57 17.21 3.42
N ALA A 381 -4.52 17.79 2.23
CA ALA A 381 -3.51 17.46 1.24
C ALA A 381 -2.08 17.69 1.75
N ALA A 382 -1.83 18.82 2.41
CA ALA A 382 -0.49 19.15 2.94
C ALA A 382 -0.13 18.29 4.15
N ARG A 383 -1.08 17.99 5.06
CA ARG A 383 -0.84 17.11 6.23
C ARG A 383 -0.61 15.67 5.79
N VAL A 384 -1.46 15.14 4.91
CA VAL A 384 -1.30 13.79 4.35
C VAL A 384 0.06 13.65 3.68
N SER A 385 0.47 14.63 2.86
CA SER A 385 1.80 14.63 2.23
C SER A 385 2.94 14.62 3.26
N ALA A 386 2.85 15.44 4.31
CA ALA A 386 3.88 15.50 5.36
C ALA A 386 3.99 14.17 6.12
N VAL A 387 2.86 13.61 6.58
CA VAL A 387 2.87 12.36 7.35
C VAL A 387 3.23 11.15 6.49
N ALA A 388 2.82 11.13 5.20
CA ALA A 388 3.25 10.11 4.26
C ALA A 388 4.77 10.15 4.04
N THR A 389 5.35 11.35 3.88
CA THR A 389 6.81 11.52 3.78
C THR A 389 7.53 10.93 5.00
N ILE A 390 7.02 11.20 6.22
CA ILE A 390 7.57 10.62 7.45
C ILE A 390 7.45 9.10 7.44
N GLY A 391 6.32 8.55 6.99
CA GLY A 391 6.11 7.11 6.88
C GLY A 391 7.05 6.44 5.87
N TYR A 392 7.22 7.03 4.69
CA TYR A 392 8.16 6.51 3.69
C TYR A 392 9.62 6.56 4.15
N PHE A 393 9.96 7.52 5.03
CA PHE A 393 11.28 7.56 5.64
C PHE A 393 11.57 6.29 6.47
N ALA A 394 10.55 5.66 7.07
CA ALA A 394 10.69 4.38 7.76
C ALA A 394 11.20 3.28 6.81
N PHE A 395 10.61 3.17 5.63
CA PHE A 395 11.00 2.17 4.63
C PHE A 395 12.37 2.46 3.99
N LEU A 396 12.76 3.74 3.93
CA LEU A 396 14.05 4.14 3.38
C LEU A 396 15.19 3.88 4.36
N VAL A 397 15.04 4.31 5.61
CA VAL A 397 16.10 4.25 6.63
C VAL A 397 16.09 2.91 7.36
N GLY A 398 14.94 2.23 7.41
CA GLY A 398 14.77 0.98 8.15
C GLY A 398 15.78 -0.11 7.77
N PRO A 399 15.88 -0.52 6.50
CA PRO A 399 16.79 -1.60 6.12
C PRO A 399 18.25 -1.34 6.48
N PRO A 400 18.89 -0.22 6.12
CA PRO A 400 20.28 0.01 6.47
C PRO A 400 20.49 0.21 7.98
N LEU A 401 19.56 0.85 8.69
CA LEU A 401 19.65 1.04 10.13
C LEU A 401 19.61 -0.29 10.88
N ILE A 402 18.65 -1.15 10.56
CA ILE A 402 18.54 -2.47 11.20
C ILE A 402 19.73 -3.34 10.84
N GLY A 403 20.18 -3.34 9.57
CA GLY A 403 21.36 -4.08 9.15
C GLY A 403 22.61 -3.65 9.90
N PHE A 404 22.85 -2.35 10.02
CA PHE A 404 23.96 -1.80 10.82
C PHE A 404 23.87 -2.21 12.29
N LEU A 405 22.71 -2.07 12.92
CA LEU A 405 22.53 -2.47 14.33
C LEU A 405 22.66 -3.98 14.50
N ALA A 406 22.14 -4.77 13.55
CA ALA A 406 22.22 -6.23 13.59
C ALA A 406 23.65 -6.76 13.56
N GLU A 407 24.54 -6.09 12.85
CA GLU A 407 25.98 -6.42 12.85
C GLU A 407 26.61 -6.17 14.23
N GLN A 408 26.15 -5.18 14.98
CA GLN A 408 26.74 -4.79 16.27
C GLN A 408 26.17 -5.60 17.46
N VAL A 409 24.86 -5.82 17.47
CA VAL A 409 24.16 -6.38 18.64
C VAL A 409 23.39 -7.68 18.33
N GLY A 410 23.48 -8.17 17.11
CA GLY A 410 22.71 -9.31 16.60
C GLY A 410 21.32 -8.94 16.09
N ILE A 411 20.80 -9.74 15.16
CA ILE A 411 19.56 -9.42 14.41
C ILE A 411 18.33 -9.27 15.32
N LEU A 412 18.17 -10.13 16.34
CA LEU A 412 17.03 -10.06 17.25
C LEU A 412 17.07 -8.76 18.10
N ASN A 413 18.24 -8.40 18.63
CA ASN A 413 18.39 -7.19 19.43
C ASN A 413 18.24 -5.90 18.59
N SER A 414 18.58 -5.94 17.30
CA SER A 414 18.37 -4.79 16.42
C SER A 414 16.89 -4.41 16.29
N LEU A 415 15.97 -5.37 16.44
CA LEU A 415 14.53 -5.14 16.44
C LEU A 415 14.03 -4.36 17.67
N LEU A 416 14.86 -4.12 18.70
CA LEU A 416 14.50 -3.26 19.84
C LEU A 416 14.21 -1.82 19.40
N VAL A 417 14.85 -1.32 18.35
CA VAL A 417 14.54 0.01 17.80
C VAL A 417 13.10 0.06 17.28
N VAL A 418 12.64 -1.02 16.67
CA VAL A 418 11.24 -1.16 16.20
C VAL A 418 10.28 -1.16 17.38
N LEU A 419 10.60 -1.95 18.42
CA LEU A 419 9.82 -2.02 19.65
C LEU A 419 9.65 -0.63 20.32
N VAL A 420 10.74 0.14 20.42
CA VAL A 420 10.70 1.50 20.97
C VAL A 420 9.80 2.41 20.13
N LEU A 421 9.91 2.39 18.81
CA LEU A 421 9.10 3.23 17.92
C LEU A 421 7.62 2.85 18.00
N VAL A 422 7.30 1.54 18.08
CA VAL A 422 5.92 1.05 18.28
C VAL A 422 5.37 1.49 19.63
N ALA A 423 6.14 1.37 20.70
CA ALA A 423 5.73 1.82 22.04
C ALA A 423 5.43 3.32 22.05
N VAL A 424 6.31 4.13 21.44
CA VAL A 424 6.10 5.58 21.28
C VAL A 424 4.81 5.85 20.50
N SER A 425 4.56 5.13 19.40
CA SER A 425 3.32 5.26 18.61
C SER A 425 2.07 5.00 19.44
N GLY A 426 2.11 3.99 20.30
CA GLY A 426 1.03 3.67 21.25
C GLY A 426 0.75 4.81 22.25
N VAL A 427 1.82 5.41 22.82
CA VAL A 427 1.74 6.53 23.77
C VAL A 427 1.14 7.78 23.10
N VAL A 428 1.62 8.15 21.91
CA VAL A 428 1.17 9.36 21.21
C VAL A 428 -0.11 9.18 20.40
N SER A 429 -0.73 7.99 20.40
CA SER A 429 -1.92 7.65 19.62
C SER A 429 -3.11 8.60 19.82
N SER A 430 -3.18 9.31 20.97
CA SER A 430 -4.20 10.34 21.24
C SER A 430 -4.21 11.48 20.22
N ALA A 431 -3.11 11.72 19.51
CA ALA A 431 -3.04 12.72 18.44
C ALA A 431 -3.94 12.37 17.24
N ALA A 432 -4.23 11.08 17.03
CA ALA A 432 -5.14 10.61 15.98
C ALA A 432 -6.62 10.67 16.35
N ARG A 433 -6.99 11.28 17.50
CA ARG A 433 -8.38 11.41 17.95
C ARG A 433 -9.23 12.13 16.91
N GLU A 434 -10.40 11.57 16.67
CA GLU A 434 -11.38 12.16 15.78
C GLU A 434 -11.82 13.55 16.27
N PRO A 435 -12.03 14.51 15.34
CA PRO A 435 -12.61 15.81 15.70
C PRO A 435 -13.97 15.59 16.37
N ARG A 436 -14.23 16.27 17.49
CA ARG A 436 -15.58 16.29 18.06
C ARG A 436 -16.52 16.93 17.04
N ALA A 437 -17.62 16.23 16.69
CA ALA A 437 -18.69 16.86 15.94
C ALA A 437 -19.06 18.16 16.68
N ARG A 438 -18.95 19.31 16.00
CA ARG A 438 -19.51 20.57 16.54
C ARG A 438 -21.02 20.39 16.50
N VAL A 439 -21.61 20.16 17.67
CA VAL A 439 -23.05 20.17 17.91
C VAL A 439 -23.58 21.60 17.70
#